data_b57a678ec656a900977ae8d4c3bc4ba8
#
_entry.id   b57a678ec656a900977ae8d4c3bc4ba8
#
_cell.length_a   1.000
_cell.length_b   1.000
_cell.length_c   1.000
_cell.angle_alpha   90.00
_cell.angle_beta   90.00
_cell.angle_gamma   90.00
#
_symmetry.space_group_name_H-M   'P 1'
#
loop_
_entity.id
_entity.type
_entity.pdbx_description
1 polymer ?
#
loop_
_entity_poly.entity_id
_entity_poly.type
_entity_poly.pdbx_seq_one_letter_code
_entity_poly.pdbx_strand_id
1 'polypeptide(L)'
;MKKFFTRQIIIKSVEQCLKRFPVTVGFTVSLSVFLLVVCWGKDELFTERQTFTINYYLTVGSLLSLSLRLWGEEVKRKRIVYIANALLHLLLLADAGYLYLLPEDFPFLETGLAHGSALTALGLSIFTLPFFREKDDIPSWNFTLQLVSHAVTSWIIGGIMCGGL
;
A
#
# COMPACT_ATOMS: atom_id res chain seq x y z
N MET A 1 -16.18 -17.62 27.61
CA MET A 1 -15.80 -16.22 27.79
C MET A 1 -14.61 -15.75 26.94
N LYS A 2 -13.50 -16.50 26.79
CA LYS A 2 -12.31 -16.09 25.97
C LYS A 2 -12.62 -15.76 24.48
N LYS A 3 -13.48 -16.55 23.80
CA LYS A 3 -13.82 -16.33 22.38
C LYS A 3 -14.59 -15.01 22.10
N PHE A 4 -15.43 -14.59 23.03
CA PHE A 4 -16.21 -13.35 22.88
C PHE A 4 -15.31 -12.10 23.06
N PHE A 5 -14.37 -12.18 23.99
CA PHE A 5 -13.41 -11.10 24.25
C PHE A 5 -12.48 -10.88 23.05
N THR A 6 -12.02 -11.97 22.42
CA THR A 6 -11.16 -11.90 21.23
C THR A 6 -11.88 -11.25 20.04
N ARG A 7 -13.16 -11.57 19.82
CA ARG A 7 -13.96 -11.01 18.71
C ARG A 7 -14.17 -9.50 18.86
N GLN A 8 -14.47 -9.03 20.07
CA GLN A 8 -14.65 -7.59 20.33
C GLN A 8 -13.36 -6.79 20.14
N ILE A 9 -12.20 -7.35 20.55
CA ILE A 9 -10.90 -6.73 20.34
C ILE A 9 -10.61 -6.60 18.85
N ILE A 10 -10.83 -7.65 18.07
CA ILE A 10 -10.61 -7.64 16.61
C ILE A 10 -11.49 -6.59 15.94
N ILE A 11 -12.79 -6.57 16.23
CA ILE A 11 -13.73 -5.61 15.64
C ILE A 11 -13.29 -4.16 15.96
N LYS A 12 -12.93 -3.89 17.22
CA LYS A 12 -12.48 -2.57 17.64
C LYS A 12 -11.16 -2.16 16.95
N SER A 13 -10.23 -3.09 16.79
CA SER A 13 -8.97 -2.85 16.08
C SER A 13 -9.19 -2.56 14.59
N VAL A 14 -10.07 -3.30 13.93
CA VAL A 14 -10.44 -3.06 12.53
C VAL A 14 -11.12 -1.71 12.38
N GLU A 15 -12.05 -1.37 13.26
CA GLU A 15 -12.72 -0.06 13.24
C GLU A 15 -11.73 1.09 13.43
N GLN A 16 -10.77 0.94 14.34
CA GLN A 16 -9.71 1.93 14.54
C GLN A 16 -8.81 2.08 13.31
N CYS A 17 -8.45 0.96 12.67
CA CYS A 17 -7.66 0.97 11.44
C CYS A 17 -8.40 1.68 10.30
N LEU A 18 -9.67 1.35 10.09
CA LEU A 18 -10.53 2.01 9.09
C LEU A 18 -10.65 3.52 9.32
N LYS A 19 -10.79 3.96 10.58
CA LYS A 19 -10.86 5.38 10.93
C LYS A 19 -9.53 6.11 10.76
N ARG A 20 -8.41 5.42 11.03
CA ARG A 20 -7.08 6.00 10.96
C ARG A 20 -6.55 6.09 9.52
N PHE A 21 -6.78 5.04 8.71
CA PHE A 21 -6.23 4.89 7.37
C PHE A 21 -7.29 4.60 6.30
N PRO A 22 -8.35 5.43 6.15
CA PRO A 22 -9.49 5.08 5.28
C PRO A 22 -9.09 4.92 3.81
N VAL A 23 -8.21 5.77 3.29
CA VAL A 23 -7.77 5.73 1.88
C VAL A 23 -6.90 4.51 1.64
N THR A 24 -5.93 4.25 2.51
CA THR A 24 -5.05 3.07 2.41
C THR A 24 -5.85 1.77 2.43
N VAL A 25 -6.81 1.65 3.35
CA VAL A 25 -7.69 0.47 3.43
C VAL A 25 -8.53 0.35 2.16
N GLY A 26 -9.06 1.47 1.62
CA GLY A 26 -9.78 1.47 0.36
C GLY A 26 -8.94 0.90 -0.80
N PHE A 27 -7.71 1.38 -0.97
CA PHE A 27 -6.78 0.85 -1.99
C PHE A 27 -6.45 -0.63 -1.76
N THR A 28 -6.16 -1.04 -0.52
CA THR A 28 -5.82 -2.44 -0.20
C THR A 28 -6.98 -3.38 -0.46
N VAL A 29 -8.21 -3.00 -0.08
CA VAL A 29 -9.41 -3.79 -0.37
C VAL A 29 -9.66 -3.86 -1.87
N SER A 30 -9.53 -2.74 -2.59
CA SER A 30 -9.68 -2.72 -4.05
C SER A 30 -8.65 -3.62 -4.73
N LEU A 31 -7.40 -3.59 -4.28
CA LEU A 31 -6.34 -4.49 -4.75
C LEU A 31 -6.70 -5.97 -4.50
N SER A 32 -7.16 -6.29 -3.30
CA SER A 32 -7.55 -7.66 -2.95
C SER A 32 -8.71 -8.17 -3.81
N VAL A 33 -9.73 -7.33 -4.00
CA VAL A 33 -10.87 -7.67 -4.87
C VAL A 33 -10.42 -7.82 -6.32
N PHE A 34 -9.58 -6.91 -6.82
CA PHE A 34 -9.03 -6.98 -8.17
C PHE A 34 -8.24 -8.28 -8.40
N LEU A 35 -7.34 -8.64 -7.47
CA LEU A 35 -6.58 -9.88 -7.55
C LEU A 35 -7.48 -11.13 -7.52
N LEU A 36 -8.54 -11.13 -6.68
CA LEU A 36 -9.51 -12.22 -6.67
C LEU A 36 -10.24 -12.34 -8.01
N VAL A 37 -10.63 -11.22 -8.63
CA VAL A 37 -11.28 -11.21 -9.95
C VAL A 37 -10.33 -11.74 -11.02
N VAL A 38 -9.06 -11.33 -11.01
CA VAL A 38 -8.05 -11.83 -11.96
C VAL A 38 -7.78 -13.31 -11.76
N CYS A 39 -7.67 -13.79 -10.50
CA CYS A 39 -7.42 -15.21 -10.22
C CYS A 39 -8.61 -16.13 -10.53
N TRP A 40 -9.84 -15.66 -10.36
CA TRP A 40 -11.07 -16.44 -10.63
C TRP A 40 -11.68 -16.17 -11.99
N GLY A 41 -11.39 -15.01 -12.59
CA GLY A 41 -11.81 -14.68 -13.94
C GLY A 41 -11.07 -15.56 -14.94
N LYS A 42 -11.82 -16.17 -15.89
CA LYS A 42 -11.20 -16.74 -17.07
C LYS A 42 -10.47 -15.62 -17.79
N ASP A 43 -9.31 -15.92 -18.38
CA ASP A 43 -8.28 -15.03 -18.98
C ASP A 43 -8.76 -13.90 -19.93
N GLU A 44 -10.07 -13.74 -20.11
CA GLU A 44 -10.69 -12.81 -21.09
C GLU A 44 -11.13 -11.45 -20.50
N LEU A 45 -11.15 -11.28 -19.16
CA LEU A 45 -11.71 -10.05 -18.55
C LEU A 45 -10.80 -8.85 -18.67
N PHE A 46 -9.50 -9.03 -18.60
CA PHE A 46 -8.51 -7.97 -18.68
C PHE A 46 -7.31 -8.38 -19.54
N THR A 47 -6.81 -7.47 -20.35
CA THR A 47 -5.52 -7.69 -21.04
C THR A 47 -4.38 -7.65 -20.04
N GLU A 48 -3.24 -8.28 -20.34
CA GLU A 48 -2.04 -8.27 -19.49
C GLU A 48 -1.65 -6.83 -19.10
N ARG A 49 -1.73 -5.91 -20.05
CA ARG A 49 -1.43 -4.49 -19.84
C ARG A 49 -2.41 -3.84 -18.85
N GLN A 50 -3.70 -4.12 -18.98
CA GLN A 50 -4.71 -3.61 -18.04
C GLN A 50 -4.46 -4.16 -16.65
N THR A 51 -4.20 -5.45 -16.54
CA THR A 51 -3.90 -6.12 -15.27
C THR A 51 -2.67 -5.51 -14.62
N PHE A 52 -1.59 -5.32 -15.38
CA PHE A 52 -0.36 -4.69 -14.87
C PHE A 52 -0.61 -3.26 -14.41
N THR A 53 -1.26 -2.43 -15.22
CA THR A 53 -1.50 -1.01 -14.91
C THR A 53 -2.39 -0.84 -13.68
N ILE A 54 -3.47 -1.62 -13.57
CA ILE A 54 -4.38 -1.56 -12.43
C ILE A 54 -3.67 -2.04 -11.16
N ASN A 55 -2.95 -3.17 -11.24
CA ASN A 55 -2.18 -3.70 -10.11
C ASN A 55 -1.13 -2.70 -9.62
N TYR A 56 -0.39 -2.08 -10.55
CA TYR A 56 0.58 -1.02 -10.27
C TYR A 56 -0.09 0.15 -9.54
N TYR A 57 -1.15 0.71 -10.10
CA TYR A 57 -1.87 1.85 -9.52
C TYR A 57 -2.38 1.56 -8.11
N LEU A 58 -2.98 0.40 -7.89
CA LEU A 58 -3.54 0.03 -6.58
C LEU A 58 -2.43 -0.25 -5.55
N THR A 59 -1.34 -0.88 -5.95
CA THR A 59 -0.20 -1.19 -5.07
C THR A 59 0.53 0.09 -4.66
N VAL A 60 0.93 0.91 -5.63
CA VAL A 60 1.63 2.18 -5.35
C VAL A 60 0.72 3.14 -4.60
N GLY A 61 -0.56 3.20 -4.97
CA GLY A 61 -1.55 4.05 -4.31
C GLY A 61 -1.76 3.69 -2.84
N SER A 62 -1.75 2.40 -2.50
CA SER A 62 -1.84 1.95 -1.11
C SER A 62 -0.64 2.39 -0.27
N LEU A 63 0.59 2.20 -0.78
CA LEU A 63 1.83 2.61 -0.11
C LEU A 63 1.94 4.14 0.00
N LEU A 64 1.60 4.85 -1.06
CA LEU A 64 1.59 6.31 -1.09
C LEU A 64 0.63 6.89 -0.06
N SER A 65 -0.61 6.37 -0.02
CA SER A 65 -1.61 6.79 0.96
C SER A 65 -1.16 6.54 2.39
N LEU A 66 -0.52 5.39 2.65
CA LEU A 66 0.02 5.06 3.97
C LEU A 66 1.13 6.02 4.37
N SER A 67 2.12 6.23 3.50
CA SER A 67 3.25 7.14 3.74
C SER A 67 2.77 8.56 4.03
N LEU A 68 1.86 9.07 3.22
CA LEU A 68 1.32 10.43 3.38
C LEU A 68 0.48 10.57 4.65
N ARG A 69 -0.23 9.53 5.04
CA ARG A 69 -1.02 9.55 6.28
C ARG A 69 -0.10 9.57 7.50
N LEU A 70 0.94 8.74 7.50
CA LEU A 70 1.94 8.73 8.58
C LEU A 70 2.68 10.06 8.67
N TRP A 71 3.12 10.62 7.54
CA TRP A 71 3.68 11.97 7.49
C TRP A 71 2.70 13.03 8.01
N GLY A 72 1.43 12.89 7.70
CA GLY A 72 0.38 13.80 8.14
C GLY A 72 0.13 13.80 9.64
N GLU A 73 0.52 12.77 10.36
CA GLU A 73 0.47 12.72 11.83
C GLU A 73 1.52 13.64 12.45
N GLU A 74 2.68 13.83 11.77
CA GLU A 74 3.78 14.70 12.19
C GLU A 74 3.59 16.17 11.79
N VAL A 75 2.85 16.44 10.72
CA VAL A 75 2.68 17.79 10.18
C VAL A 75 1.54 18.52 10.87
N LYS A 76 1.83 19.68 11.49
CA LYS A 76 0.82 20.53 12.16
C LYS A 76 -0.26 21.05 11.19
N ARG A 77 0.07 21.30 9.92
CA ARG A 77 -0.84 21.86 8.91
C ARG A 77 -1.50 20.75 8.08
N LYS A 78 -2.60 20.21 8.55
CA LYS A 78 -3.34 19.13 7.88
C LYS A 78 -3.73 19.45 6.42
N ARG A 79 -3.98 20.71 6.08
CA ARG A 79 -4.30 21.12 4.69
C ARG A 79 -3.21 20.78 3.71
N ILE A 80 -1.92 20.94 4.08
CA ILE A 80 -0.79 20.63 3.21
C ILE A 80 -0.78 19.13 2.87
N VAL A 81 -1.06 18.29 3.85
CA VAL A 81 -1.11 16.84 3.68
C VAL A 81 -2.24 16.42 2.73
N TYR A 82 -3.43 17.03 2.84
CA TYR A 82 -4.54 16.75 1.92
C TYR A 82 -4.23 17.17 0.49
N ILE A 83 -3.63 18.36 0.31
CA ILE A 83 -3.23 18.84 -1.01
C ILE A 83 -2.13 17.95 -1.61
N ALA A 84 -1.11 17.61 -0.83
CA ALA A 84 -0.05 16.70 -1.26
C ALA A 84 -0.60 15.34 -1.64
N ASN A 85 -1.53 14.80 -0.84
CA ASN A 85 -2.18 13.53 -1.13
C ASN A 85 -2.94 13.58 -2.47
N ALA A 86 -3.76 14.60 -2.68
CA ALA A 86 -4.51 14.76 -3.93
C ALA A 86 -3.58 14.91 -5.14
N LEU A 87 -2.54 15.75 -5.05
CA LEU A 87 -1.59 15.98 -6.14
C LEU A 87 -0.80 14.71 -6.47
N LEU A 88 -0.29 14.00 -5.46
CA LEU A 88 0.50 12.79 -5.68
C LEU A 88 -0.34 11.64 -6.23
N HIS A 89 -1.61 11.50 -5.82
CA HIS A 89 -2.51 10.52 -6.42
C HIS A 89 -2.88 10.89 -7.85
N LEU A 90 -3.00 12.17 -8.16
CA LEU A 90 -3.24 12.63 -9.53
C LEU A 90 -2.02 12.37 -10.43
N LEU A 91 -0.82 12.58 -9.91
CA LEU A 91 0.43 12.23 -10.61
C LEU A 91 0.54 10.71 -10.83
N LEU A 92 0.22 9.92 -9.81
CA LEU A 92 0.19 8.46 -9.92
C LEU A 92 -0.83 7.98 -10.97
N LEU A 93 -2.00 8.61 -11.03
CA LEU A 93 -3.01 8.31 -12.04
C LEU A 93 -2.52 8.67 -13.45
N ALA A 94 -1.84 9.81 -13.59
CA ALA A 94 -1.23 10.22 -14.85
C ALA A 94 -0.12 9.26 -15.30
N ASP A 95 0.72 8.80 -14.36
CA ASP A 95 1.78 7.82 -14.60
C ASP A 95 1.21 6.46 -15.00
N ALA A 96 0.18 5.97 -14.30
CA ALA A 96 -0.53 4.75 -14.68
C ALA A 96 -1.19 4.87 -16.07
N GLY A 97 -1.78 6.03 -16.38
CA GLY A 97 -2.32 6.33 -17.71
C GLY A 97 -1.23 6.35 -18.78
N TYR A 98 -0.08 6.92 -18.48
CA TYR A 98 1.08 6.90 -19.37
C TYR A 98 1.54 5.46 -19.65
N LEU A 99 1.69 4.64 -18.62
CA LEU A 99 2.03 3.20 -18.75
C LEU A 99 1.02 2.45 -19.63
N TYR A 100 -0.26 2.78 -19.50
CA TYR A 100 -1.31 2.18 -20.34
C TYR A 100 -1.19 2.55 -21.80
N LEU A 101 -0.73 3.76 -22.13
CA LEU A 101 -0.61 4.30 -23.49
C LEU A 101 0.72 3.98 -24.18
N LEU A 102 1.70 3.41 -23.48
CA LEU A 102 2.99 3.06 -24.06
C LEU A 102 2.86 2.02 -25.19
N PRO A 103 3.68 2.10 -26.24
CA PRO A 103 3.69 1.08 -27.30
C PRO A 103 4.15 -0.29 -26.79
N GLU A 104 3.83 -1.36 -27.53
CA GLU A 104 4.16 -2.74 -27.11
C GLU A 104 5.68 -3.02 -27.11
N ASP A 105 6.43 -2.32 -27.97
CA ASP A 105 7.90 -2.45 -28.10
C ASP A 105 8.68 -1.67 -27.02
N PHE A 106 8.01 -1.27 -25.97
CA PHE A 106 8.60 -0.44 -24.91
C PHE A 106 9.68 -1.19 -24.11
N PRO A 107 10.80 -0.53 -23.74
CA PRO A 107 11.88 -1.16 -22.97
C PRO A 107 11.40 -1.50 -21.56
N PHE A 108 10.87 -2.72 -21.42
CA PHE A 108 10.26 -3.23 -20.18
C PHE A 108 11.23 -3.18 -18.99
N LEU A 109 12.54 -3.38 -19.23
CA LEU A 109 13.54 -3.41 -18.18
C LEU A 109 13.75 -2.02 -17.55
N GLU A 110 13.88 -0.98 -18.36
CA GLU A 110 14.13 0.39 -17.88
C GLU A 110 12.95 0.92 -17.09
N THR A 111 11.73 0.68 -17.58
CA THR A 111 10.50 1.07 -16.90
C THR A 111 10.30 0.27 -15.62
N GLY A 112 10.55 -1.03 -15.67
CA GLY A 112 10.46 -1.90 -14.49
C GLY A 112 11.44 -1.46 -13.39
N LEU A 113 12.66 -1.06 -13.75
CA LEU A 113 13.64 -0.53 -12.80
C LEU A 113 13.21 0.83 -12.22
N ALA A 114 12.70 1.73 -13.06
CA ALA A 114 12.23 3.04 -12.60
C ALA A 114 11.06 2.89 -11.60
N HIS A 115 10.06 2.09 -11.94
CA HIS A 115 8.89 1.85 -11.08
C HIS A 115 9.25 1.02 -9.84
N GLY A 116 10.15 0.05 -9.95
CA GLY A 116 10.67 -0.71 -8.82
C GLY A 116 11.45 0.17 -7.83
N SER A 117 12.24 1.11 -8.33
CA SER A 117 12.94 2.08 -7.48
C SER A 117 11.97 3.04 -6.77
N ALA A 118 10.92 3.49 -7.45
CA ALA A 118 9.87 4.31 -6.85
C ALA A 118 9.11 3.55 -5.74
N LEU A 119 8.75 2.29 -5.97
CA LEU A 119 8.14 1.43 -4.96
C LEU A 119 9.06 1.24 -3.74
N THR A 120 10.34 1.01 -3.97
CA THR A 120 11.33 0.88 -2.89
C THR A 120 11.45 2.18 -2.10
N ALA A 121 11.54 3.33 -2.77
CA ALA A 121 11.60 4.63 -2.13
C ALA A 121 10.33 4.92 -1.30
N LEU A 122 9.15 4.60 -1.82
CA LEU A 122 7.89 4.71 -1.07
C LEU A 122 7.85 3.77 0.13
N GLY A 123 8.30 2.52 -0.04
CA GLY A 123 8.42 1.56 1.05
C GLY A 123 9.32 2.08 2.18
N LEU A 124 10.49 2.61 1.82
CA LEU A 124 11.42 3.23 2.80
C LEU A 124 10.84 4.49 3.45
N SER A 125 10.04 5.26 2.73
CA SER A 125 9.40 6.47 3.27
C SER A 125 8.46 6.16 4.45
N ILE A 126 7.84 4.98 4.49
CA ILE A 126 6.99 4.54 5.61
C ILE A 126 7.79 4.47 6.92
N PHE A 127 9.08 4.13 6.85
CA PHE A 127 9.94 4.02 8.03
C PHE A 127 10.55 5.36 8.44
N THR A 128 10.73 6.29 7.52
CA THR A 128 11.45 7.55 7.76
C THR A 128 10.53 8.73 8.03
N LEU A 129 9.41 8.86 7.29
CA LEU A 129 8.54 10.03 7.37
C LEU A 129 7.87 10.23 8.74
N PRO A 130 7.44 9.19 9.49
CA PRO A 130 6.82 9.36 10.80
C PRO A 130 7.78 9.94 11.85
N PHE A 131 9.10 9.85 11.62
CA PHE A 131 10.12 10.22 12.60
C PHE A 131 11.02 11.36 12.11
N PHE A 132 10.66 12.02 11.03
CA PHE A 132 11.49 13.05 10.41
C PHE A 132 11.83 14.22 11.34
N ARG A 133 11.04 14.44 12.39
CA ARG A 133 11.24 15.51 13.40
C ARG A 133 11.69 15.01 14.75
N GLU A 134 11.72 13.72 14.97
CA GLU A 134 12.17 13.16 16.24
C GLU A 134 13.70 13.21 16.32
N LYS A 135 14.19 13.55 17.53
CA LYS A 135 15.64 13.62 17.82
C LYS A 135 16.16 12.31 18.42
N ASP A 136 15.25 11.40 18.76
CA ASP A 136 15.58 10.13 19.39
C ASP A 136 15.28 8.99 18.41
N ASP A 137 16.25 8.13 18.18
CA ASP A 137 16.15 7.00 17.24
C ASP A 137 15.34 5.82 17.79
N ILE A 138 15.14 5.74 19.12
CA ILE A 138 14.50 4.60 19.79
C ILE A 138 13.05 4.39 19.31
N PRO A 139 12.18 5.41 19.23
CA PRO A 139 10.81 5.25 18.73
C PRO A 139 10.77 4.75 17.28
N SER A 140 11.65 5.28 16.42
CA SER A 140 11.79 4.88 15.02
C SER A 140 12.18 3.41 14.91
N TRP A 141 13.16 2.98 15.69
CA TRP A 141 13.63 1.60 15.73
C TRP A 141 12.55 0.63 16.19
N ASN A 142 11.86 0.95 17.28
CA ASN A 142 10.76 0.14 17.79
C ASN A 142 9.60 0.00 16.81
N PHE A 143 9.24 1.09 16.12
CA PHE A 143 8.21 1.07 15.08
C PHE A 143 8.63 0.17 13.91
N THR A 144 9.87 0.31 13.44
CA THR A 144 10.44 -0.49 12.36
C THR A 144 10.42 -1.97 12.70
N LEU A 145 10.88 -2.35 13.90
CA LEU A 145 10.86 -3.74 14.38
C LEU A 145 9.44 -4.30 14.44
N GLN A 146 8.47 -3.54 14.95
CA GLN A 146 7.07 -3.96 14.99
C GLN A 146 6.50 -4.15 13.59
N LEU A 147 6.73 -3.20 12.69
CA LEU A 147 6.21 -3.26 11.32
C LEU A 147 6.79 -4.48 10.56
N VAL A 148 8.10 -4.68 10.65
CA VAL A 148 8.78 -5.83 10.03
C VAL A 148 8.28 -7.15 10.63
N SER A 149 8.17 -7.24 11.96
CA SER A 149 7.65 -8.43 12.64
C SER A 149 6.23 -8.77 12.18
N HIS A 150 5.34 -7.78 12.09
CA HIS A 150 3.97 -7.99 11.62
C HIS A 150 3.93 -8.37 10.13
N ALA A 151 4.76 -7.75 9.29
CA ALA A 151 4.85 -8.07 7.88
C ALA A 151 5.32 -9.52 7.66
N VAL A 152 6.40 -9.92 8.34
CA VAL A 152 6.93 -11.29 8.28
C VAL A 152 5.90 -12.31 8.76
N THR A 153 5.25 -12.05 9.90
CA THR A 153 4.21 -12.92 10.43
C THR A 153 3.04 -13.08 9.45
N SER A 154 2.58 -11.97 8.87
CA SER A 154 1.51 -11.98 7.87
C SER A 154 1.91 -12.75 6.62
N TRP A 155 3.16 -12.62 6.20
CA TRP A 155 3.70 -13.32 5.02
C TRP A 155 3.79 -14.84 5.25
N ILE A 156 4.23 -15.24 6.45
CA ILE A 156 4.28 -16.66 6.85
C ILE A 156 2.86 -17.25 6.88
N ILE A 157 1.92 -16.56 7.53
CA ILE A 157 0.52 -17.02 7.62
C ILE A 157 -0.09 -17.12 6.21
N GLY A 158 0.08 -16.08 5.39
CA GLY A 158 -0.39 -16.06 4.00
C GLY A 158 0.22 -17.18 3.17
N GLY A 159 1.53 -17.42 3.30
CA GLY A 159 2.24 -18.50 2.62
C GLY A 159 1.73 -19.89 3.02
N ILE A 160 1.46 -20.11 4.31
CA ILE A 160 0.86 -21.37 4.80
C ILE A 160 -0.55 -21.55 4.24
N MET A 161 -1.36 -20.50 4.22
CA MET A 161 -2.72 -20.56 3.69
C MET A 161 -2.75 -20.83 2.17
N CYS A 162 -1.84 -20.21 1.41
CA CYS A 162 -1.75 -20.44 -0.03
C CYS A 162 -1.10 -21.78 -0.40
N GLY A 163 -0.14 -22.25 0.41
CA GLY A 163 0.55 -23.54 0.17
C GLY A 163 -0.18 -24.76 0.73
N GLY A 164 -1.22 -24.56 1.54
CA GLY A 164 -2.07 -25.63 2.08
C GLY A 164 -3.35 -25.88 1.30
N LEU A 165 -3.57 -25.16 0.20
CA LEU A 165 -4.62 -25.40 -0.79
C LEU A 165 -4.06 -26.13 -1.99
#